data_4973a14b50fcb67925d6d6dff9cebc03
#
_entry.id   4973a14b50fcb67925d6d6dff9cebc03
#
_cell.length_a   1.000
_cell.length_b   1.000
_cell.length_c   1.000
_cell.angle_alpha   90.00
_cell.angle_beta   90.00
_cell.angle_gamma   90.00
#
_symmetry.space_group_name_H-M   'P 1'
#
loop_
_entity.id
_entity.type
_entity.pdbx_description
1 polymer ?
#
loop_
_entity_poly.entity_id
_entity_poly.type
_entity_poly.pdbx_seq_one_letter_code
_entity_poly.pdbx_strand_id
1 'polypeptide(L)'
;MRGGAAPISLLGHDRPESVVAFRNGEPVTAAHFLADVAALAERLPRRGHVVNGCIDRYRFAVGLAAALTREQVSLLLPSDAPGLMEQIAEQYPDLYYLTDGTAMPGGAIDAVAYPEALPVTLAAAAVPAFAAEQRAALVFTSGSTGRPMPNLKSWGAMAASARAAGARLGVAALSGAALLGTVPQQHMYGLESTVLLALQQGLALCAGRPFYPADVCAALEALPRPRILVTTPIHLRALLADGGRVPVVDAVLCATAPLAPALARDAEARFGAPLHEIYGCSEAGQVAVRRPVETEIWRCLDGFRLRQDGEGTWVTGAGAGEVLLQDVIELIDDERFRLQGRTADLVNIAGKRTSLAHLNHHLTAIAGVADGVFVAPEEAGGDVTRLAAFVVAPGLDAAAILGALRQRIDAAFLPRPLYFVTALPRNATGKLSREALRRLAAEFAAR
;
A
#
# COMPACT_ATOMS: atom_id res chain seq x y z
N MET A 1 -26.99 -16.25 -25.13
CA MET A 1 -25.51 -16.33 -24.96
C MET A 1 -25.06 -14.96 -24.50
N ARG A 2 -24.68 -14.80 -23.23
CA ARG A 2 -24.06 -13.55 -22.76
C ARG A 2 -22.64 -13.57 -23.32
N GLY A 3 -22.29 -12.62 -24.19
CA GLY A 3 -20.94 -12.46 -24.70
C GLY A 3 -20.01 -12.18 -23.52
N GLY A 4 -19.19 -13.17 -23.14
CA GLY A 4 -18.16 -12.98 -22.13
C GLY A 4 -17.19 -11.92 -22.59
N ALA A 5 -16.76 -11.04 -21.68
CA ALA A 5 -15.69 -10.08 -21.97
C ALA A 5 -14.43 -10.85 -22.44
N ALA A 6 -13.66 -10.26 -23.35
CA ALA A 6 -12.43 -10.89 -23.82
C ALA A 6 -11.48 -11.18 -22.62
N PRO A 7 -10.78 -12.34 -22.63
CA PRO A 7 -9.81 -12.65 -21.59
C PRO A 7 -8.73 -11.56 -21.47
N ILE A 8 -8.29 -11.30 -20.24
CA ILE A 8 -7.33 -10.25 -19.92
C ILE A 8 -5.95 -10.86 -19.76
N SER A 9 -4.99 -10.38 -20.55
CA SER A 9 -3.61 -10.83 -20.52
C SER A 9 -2.94 -10.64 -19.16
N LEU A 10 -2.10 -11.61 -18.75
CA LEU A 10 -1.24 -11.50 -17.58
C LEU A 10 -0.22 -10.38 -17.70
N LEU A 11 0.34 -10.18 -18.89
CA LEU A 11 1.38 -9.20 -19.18
C LEU A 11 0.91 -8.15 -20.19
N GLY A 12 1.33 -6.91 -19.97
CA GLY A 12 1.30 -5.82 -20.94
C GLY A 12 2.62 -5.64 -21.70
N HIS A 13 3.56 -6.58 -21.60
CA HIS A 13 4.82 -6.58 -22.32
C HIS A 13 4.62 -7.12 -23.74
N ASP A 14 5.13 -6.41 -24.73
CA ASP A 14 4.84 -6.67 -26.16
C ASP A 14 5.71 -7.78 -26.77
N ARG A 15 6.87 -8.07 -26.16
CA ARG A 15 7.87 -8.97 -26.75
C ARG A 15 8.45 -9.93 -25.70
N PRO A 16 8.84 -11.16 -26.09
CA PRO A 16 9.47 -12.13 -25.20
C PRO A 16 10.77 -11.63 -24.53
N GLU A 17 11.49 -10.71 -25.20
CA GLU A 17 12.74 -10.13 -24.71
C GLU A 17 12.53 -8.93 -23.78
N SER A 18 11.30 -8.41 -23.68
CA SER A 18 10.99 -7.29 -22.77
C SER A 18 11.34 -7.66 -21.34
N VAL A 19 12.00 -6.74 -20.63
CA VAL A 19 12.40 -6.97 -19.23
C VAL A 19 11.18 -6.81 -18.31
N VAL A 20 10.83 -7.87 -17.60
CA VAL A 20 9.73 -7.91 -16.62
C VAL A 20 10.24 -7.65 -15.21
N ALA A 21 11.49 -8.00 -14.92
CA ALA A 21 12.04 -7.84 -13.60
C ALA A 21 13.56 -7.59 -13.62
N PHE A 22 14.06 -7.01 -12.53
CA PHE A 22 15.48 -7.03 -12.15
C PHE A 22 15.64 -7.85 -10.89
N ARG A 23 16.51 -8.86 -10.95
CA ARG A 23 16.81 -9.75 -9.83
C ARG A 23 18.32 -9.82 -9.61
N ASN A 24 18.81 -9.44 -8.44
CA ASN A 24 20.25 -9.33 -8.14
C ASN A 24 21.03 -8.47 -9.17
N GLY A 25 20.40 -7.42 -9.69
CA GLY A 25 20.98 -6.56 -10.72
C GLY A 25 20.81 -7.06 -12.15
N GLU A 26 20.42 -8.33 -12.35
CA GLU A 26 20.26 -8.94 -13.68
C GLU A 26 18.83 -8.82 -14.21
N PRO A 27 18.66 -8.53 -15.52
CA PRO A 27 17.35 -8.46 -16.13
C PRO A 27 16.74 -9.85 -16.34
N VAL A 28 15.45 -9.98 -16.03
CA VAL A 28 14.65 -11.17 -16.33
C VAL A 28 13.63 -10.82 -17.41
N THR A 29 13.64 -11.57 -18.52
CA THR A 29 12.77 -11.32 -19.66
C THR A 29 11.35 -11.88 -19.46
N ALA A 30 10.40 -11.43 -20.27
CA ALA A 30 9.03 -11.96 -20.28
C ALA A 30 9.01 -13.46 -20.59
N ALA A 31 9.88 -13.93 -21.50
CA ALA A 31 9.99 -15.36 -21.82
C ALA A 31 10.42 -16.18 -20.57
N HIS A 32 11.41 -15.71 -19.82
CA HIS A 32 11.84 -16.37 -18.58
C HIS A 32 10.76 -16.33 -17.50
N PHE A 33 10.12 -15.18 -17.30
CA PHE A 33 9.02 -15.04 -16.34
C PHE A 33 7.89 -16.03 -16.64
N LEU A 34 7.46 -16.14 -17.91
CA LEU A 34 6.40 -17.06 -18.32
C LEU A 34 6.82 -18.53 -18.18
N ALA A 35 8.07 -18.86 -18.45
CA ALA A 35 8.60 -20.21 -18.22
C ALA A 35 8.58 -20.55 -16.71
N ASP A 36 9.00 -19.63 -15.85
CA ASP A 36 8.96 -19.81 -14.39
C ASP A 36 7.51 -19.95 -13.89
N VAL A 37 6.57 -19.18 -14.42
CA VAL A 37 5.14 -19.30 -14.10
C VAL A 37 4.60 -20.69 -14.47
N ALA A 38 4.87 -21.16 -15.67
CA ALA A 38 4.43 -22.48 -16.13
C ALA A 38 5.04 -23.59 -15.26
N ALA A 39 6.36 -23.55 -15.05
CA ALA A 39 7.08 -24.55 -14.26
C ALA A 39 6.64 -24.59 -12.78
N LEU A 40 6.33 -23.43 -12.19
CA LEU A 40 5.79 -23.37 -10.83
C LEU A 40 4.34 -23.88 -10.80
N ALA A 41 3.49 -23.51 -11.76
CA ALA A 41 2.10 -23.92 -11.82
C ALA A 41 1.96 -25.46 -11.84
N GLU A 42 2.86 -26.17 -12.52
CA GLU A 42 2.88 -27.65 -12.52
C GLU A 42 3.19 -28.26 -11.14
N ARG A 43 3.90 -27.51 -10.26
CA ARG A 43 4.32 -27.96 -8.93
C ARG A 43 3.39 -27.58 -7.81
N LEU A 44 2.53 -26.58 -8.02
CA LEU A 44 1.56 -26.17 -7.00
C LEU A 44 0.57 -27.28 -6.70
N PRO A 45 0.21 -27.49 -5.42
CA PRO A 45 -0.75 -28.51 -5.03
C PRO A 45 -2.13 -28.24 -5.63
N ARG A 46 -2.94 -29.31 -5.77
CA ARG A 46 -4.34 -29.20 -6.23
C ARG A 46 -5.23 -28.74 -5.08
N ARG A 47 -5.13 -27.46 -4.73
CA ARG A 47 -5.88 -26.78 -3.67
C ARG A 47 -6.51 -25.51 -4.22
N GLY A 48 -7.50 -24.94 -3.56
CA GLY A 48 -8.21 -23.73 -4.02
C GLY A 48 -7.57 -22.44 -3.52
N HIS A 49 -6.81 -22.47 -2.41
CA HIS A 49 -6.34 -21.26 -1.75
C HIS A 49 -4.84 -21.32 -1.44
N VAL A 50 -4.17 -20.16 -1.57
CA VAL A 50 -2.74 -20.01 -1.26
C VAL A 50 -2.46 -18.71 -0.50
N VAL A 51 -1.66 -18.77 0.58
CA VAL A 51 -0.96 -17.61 1.10
C VAL A 51 0.42 -17.57 0.47
N ASN A 52 0.65 -16.55 -0.36
CA ASN A 52 1.95 -16.34 -0.98
C ASN A 52 2.83 -15.49 -0.05
N GLY A 53 3.69 -16.16 0.71
CA GLY A 53 4.63 -15.58 1.66
C GLY A 53 6.02 -15.29 1.08
N CYS A 54 6.22 -15.38 -0.24
CA CYS A 54 7.51 -15.08 -0.86
C CYS A 54 7.95 -13.65 -0.57
N ILE A 55 9.18 -13.50 -0.06
CA ILE A 55 9.80 -12.20 0.27
C ILE A 55 10.37 -11.55 -0.98
N ASP A 56 11.01 -12.34 -1.86
CA ASP A 56 11.46 -11.90 -3.18
C ASP A 56 10.23 -11.55 -4.04
N ARG A 57 10.15 -10.29 -4.51
CA ARG A 57 8.99 -9.78 -5.25
C ARG A 57 8.81 -10.48 -6.60
N TYR A 58 9.89 -10.90 -7.23
CA TYR A 58 9.80 -11.67 -8.47
C TYR A 58 9.18 -13.05 -8.22
N ARG A 59 9.67 -13.77 -7.20
CA ARG A 59 9.07 -15.07 -6.80
C ARG A 59 7.61 -14.93 -6.37
N PHE A 60 7.28 -13.84 -5.69
CA PHE A 60 5.89 -13.51 -5.37
C PHE A 60 5.05 -13.31 -6.63
N ALA A 61 5.53 -12.55 -7.62
CA ALA A 61 4.82 -12.30 -8.87
C ALA A 61 4.62 -13.60 -9.68
N VAL A 62 5.65 -14.45 -9.75
CA VAL A 62 5.56 -15.79 -10.36
C VAL A 62 4.55 -16.66 -9.61
N GLY A 63 4.57 -16.66 -8.27
CA GLY A 63 3.62 -17.41 -7.43
C GLY A 63 2.17 -16.97 -7.63
N LEU A 64 1.92 -15.67 -7.70
CA LEU A 64 0.60 -15.10 -7.99
C LEU A 64 0.11 -15.54 -9.38
N ALA A 65 0.96 -15.44 -10.40
CA ALA A 65 0.61 -15.82 -11.77
C ALA A 65 0.40 -17.33 -11.92
N ALA A 66 1.22 -18.16 -11.27
CA ALA A 66 1.07 -19.61 -11.24
C ALA A 66 -0.24 -20.03 -10.54
N ALA A 67 -0.58 -19.39 -9.42
CA ALA A 67 -1.85 -19.61 -8.74
C ALA A 67 -3.05 -19.26 -9.64
N LEU A 68 -3.00 -18.10 -10.33
CA LEU A 68 -4.03 -17.71 -11.32
C LEU A 68 -4.17 -18.76 -12.44
N THR A 69 -3.05 -19.27 -12.96
CA THR A 69 -3.05 -20.34 -14.00
C THR A 69 -3.69 -21.63 -13.49
N ARG A 70 -3.65 -21.88 -12.18
CA ARG A 70 -4.27 -23.02 -11.51
C ARG A 70 -5.67 -22.74 -10.98
N GLU A 71 -6.25 -21.58 -11.29
CA GLU A 71 -7.55 -21.11 -10.78
C GLU A 71 -7.61 -21.05 -9.25
N GLN A 72 -6.45 -20.88 -8.60
CA GLN A 72 -6.33 -20.72 -7.15
C GLN A 72 -6.47 -19.28 -6.75
N VAL A 73 -6.98 -19.05 -5.54
CA VAL A 73 -7.20 -17.71 -4.98
C VAL A 73 -6.09 -17.39 -3.98
N SER A 74 -5.39 -16.27 -4.20
CA SER A 74 -4.35 -15.80 -3.29
C SER A 74 -4.95 -15.06 -2.10
N LEU A 75 -4.64 -15.50 -0.88
CA LEU A 75 -5.06 -14.85 0.36
C LEU A 75 -4.01 -13.81 0.76
N LEU A 76 -4.39 -12.54 0.79
CA LEU A 76 -3.53 -11.40 1.15
C LEU A 76 -3.87 -10.98 2.58
N LEU A 77 -3.07 -11.42 3.52
CA LEU A 77 -3.28 -11.23 4.95
C LEU A 77 -2.65 -9.93 5.45
N PRO A 78 -3.25 -9.26 6.45
CA PRO A 78 -2.68 -8.04 7.03
C PRO A 78 -1.41 -8.29 7.86
N SER A 79 -1.16 -9.52 8.27
CA SER A 79 0.07 -9.97 8.95
C SER A 79 0.21 -11.49 8.85
N ASP A 80 1.38 -11.97 9.22
CA ASP A 80 1.73 -13.39 9.34
C ASP A 80 1.68 -13.89 10.81
N ALA A 81 0.96 -13.19 11.69
CA ALA A 81 0.82 -13.55 13.09
C ALA A 81 0.20 -14.96 13.25
N PRO A 82 0.78 -15.85 14.08
CA PRO A 82 0.34 -17.24 14.21
C PRO A 82 -1.16 -17.40 14.46
N GLY A 83 -1.73 -16.64 15.39
CA GLY A 83 -3.17 -16.72 15.69
C GLY A 83 -4.08 -16.29 14.52
N LEU A 84 -3.62 -15.37 13.65
CA LEU A 84 -4.35 -15.05 12.44
C LEU A 84 -4.25 -16.20 11.42
N MET A 85 -3.08 -16.79 11.26
CA MET A 85 -2.85 -17.92 10.37
C MET A 85 -3.71 -19.13 10.76
N GLU A 86 -3.85 -19.41 12.06
CA GLU A 86 -4.73 -20.48 12.58
C GLU A 86 -6.20 -20.21 12.22
N GLN A 87 -6.70 -18.99 12.45
CA GLN A 87 -8.07 -18.61 12.10
C GLN A 87 -8.35 -18.73 10.60
N ILE A 88 -7.39 -18.36 9.77
CA ILE A 88 -7.51 -18.48 8.31
C ILE A 88 -7.47 -19.94 7.87
N ALA A 89 -6.62 -20.76 8.47
CA ALA A 89 -6.56 -22.21 8.18
C ALA A 89 -7.88 -22.92 8.53
N GLU A 90 -8.52 -22.56 9.64
CA GLU A 90 -9.85 -23.08 9.99
C GLU A 90 -10.93 -22.69 8.96
N GLN A 91 -10.86 -21.44 8.44
CA GLN A 91 -11.83 -20.92 7.48
C GLN A 91 -11.61 -21.47 6.05
N TYR A 92 -10.36 -21.79 5.70
CA TYR A 92 -9.95 -22.29 4.39
C TYR A 92 -9.15 -23.59 4.53
N PRO A 93 -9.80 -24.75 4.74
CA PRO A 93 -9.11 -26.02 5.04
C PRO A 93 -8.29 -26.58 3.87
N ASP A 94 -8.48 -26.07 2.66
CA ASP A 94 -7.69 -26.39 1.47
C ASP A 94 -6.54 -25.39 1.22
N LEU A 95 -6.19 -24.56 2.22
CA LEU A 95 -5.13 -23.59 2.15
C LEU A 95 -3.75 -24.26 2.19
N TYR A 96 -2.79 -23.68 1.46
CA TYR A 96 -1.36 -23.95 1.63
C TYR A 96 -0.57 -22.61 1.67
N TYR A 97 0.65 -22.68 2.16
CA TYR A 97 1.56 -21.53 2.27
C TYR A 97 2.72 -21.73 1.30
N LEU A 98 2.90 -20.83 0.32
CA LEU A 98 4.03 -20.79 -0.59
C LEU A 98 5.11 -19.87 -0.01
N THR A 99 6.35 -20.37 0.17
CA THR A 99 7.46 -19.59 0.75
C THR A 99 8.76 -19.77 -0.01
N ASP A 100 9.57 -18.72 -0.08
CA ASP A 100 10.93 -18.73 -0.59
C ASP A 100 11.99 -18.62 0.53
N GLY A 101 11.58 -18.72 1.79
CA GLY A 101 12.40 -18.65 2.99
C GLY A 101 12.32 -19.90 3.84
N THR A 102 13.13 -19.92 4.90
CA THR A 102 13.13 -20.98 5.91
C THR A 102 12.08 -20.76 7.00
N ALA A 103 11.55 -19.55 7.14
CA ALA A 103 10.49 -19.23 8.09
C ALA A 103 9.18 -19.82 7.60
N MET A 104 8.75 -20.86 8.30
CA MET A 104 7.42 -21.47 8.11
C MET A 104 6.47 -20.85 9.11
N PRO A 105 5.22 -20.48 8.73
CA PRO A 105 4.22 -20.20 9.73
C PRO A 105 4.08 -21.46 10.60
N GLY A 106 4.29 -21.32 11.89
CA GLY A 106 4.06 -22.42 12.85
C GLY A 106 2.60 -22.84 12.77
N GLY A 107 2.31 -24.17 12.72
CA GLY A 107 0.95 -24.67 12.86
C GLY A 107 0.41 -25.50 11.70
N ALA A 108 -0.90 -25.52 11.53
CA ALA A 108 -1.69 -26.48 10.74
C ALA A 108 -1.68 -26.24 9.21
N ILE A 109 -0.87 -25.33 8.64
CA ILE A 109 -0.87 -25.05 7.21
C ILE A 109 0.32 -25.74 6.55
N ASP A 110 0.04 -26.57 5.54
CA ASP A 110 1.08 -27.20 4.72
C ASP A 110 1.85 -26.12 3.96
N ALA A 111 3.17 -26.14 4.09
CA ALA A 111 4.02 -25.22 3.37
C ALA A 111 4.65 -25.87 2.16
N VAL A 112 4.69 -25.10 1.09
CA VAL A 112 5.32 -25.45 -0.19
C VAL A 112 6.52 -24.50 -0.38
N ALA A 113 7.71 -25.08 -0.46
CA ALA A 113 8.90 -24.29 -0.74
C ALA A 113 8.92 -23.88 -2.22
N TYR A 114 9.16 -22.59 -2.48
CA TYR A 114 9.47 -22.13 -3.82
C TYR A 114 10.80 -22.77 -4.26
N PRO A 115 10.87 -23.45 -5.41
CA PRO A 115 12.12 -24.09 -5.85
C PRO A 115 13.26 -23.10 -6.01
N GLU A 116 14.48 -23.49 -5.63
CA GLU A 116 15.67 -22.65 -5.84
C GLU A 116 15.92 -22.37 -7.32
N ALA A 117 15.68 -23.37 -8.18
CA ALA A 117 15.74 -23.26 -9.63
C ALA A 117 14.50 -23.91 -10.25
N LEU A 118 13.89 -23.23 -11.17
CA LEU A 118 12.84 -23.79 -12.02
C LEU A 118 13.46 -24.27 -13.34
N PRO A 119 13.06 -25.42 -13.89
CA PRO A 119 13.54 -25.88 -15.19
C PRO A 119 13.04 -24.92 -16.24
N VAL A 120 13.94 -24.19 -16.87
CA VAL A 120 13.61 -23.21 -17.90
C VAL A 120 13.53 -23.93 -19.26
N THR A 121 12.31 -24.16 -19.71
CA THR A 121 12.07 -24.50 -21.11
C THR A 121 11.61 -23.21 -21.80
N LEU A 122 12.53 -22.53 -22.48
CA LEU A 122 12.23 -21.31 -23.26
C LEU A 122 11.51 -21.72 -24.57
N ALA A 123 10.38 -22.40 -24.48
CA ALA A 123 9.47 -22.45 -25.60
C ALA A 123 8.75 -21.13 -25.70
N ALA A 124 8.40 -20.66 -26.88
CA ALA A 124 7.59 -19.46 -27.07
C ALA A 124 6.20 -19.70 -26.41
N ALA A 125 6.13 -19.53 -25.11
CA ALA A 125 4.89 -19.69 -24.37
C ALA A 125 4.00 -18.48 -24.67
N ALA A 126 2.76 -18.75 -25.09
CA ALA A 126 1.76 -17.70 -25.20
C ALA A 126 1.53 -17.06 -23.82
N VAL A 127 1.38 -15.73 -23.78
CA VAL A 127 1.07 -15.03 -22.53
C VAL A 127 -0.30 -15.52 -22.02
N PRO A 128 -0.41 -16.05 -20.81
CA PRO A 128 -1.69 -16.47 -20.24
C PRO A 128 -2.67 -15.29 -20.20
N ALA A 129 -3.93 -15.59 -20.48
CA ALA A 129 -5.02 -14.63 -20.35
C ALA A 129 -6.17 -15.28 -19.55
N PHE A 130 -6.77 -14.51 -18.67
CA PHE A 130 -7.77 -14.99 -17.73
C PHE A 130 -9.10 -14.27 -17.90
N ALA A 131 -10.21 -14.93 -17.57
CA ALA A 131 -11.52 -14.30 -17.56
C ALA A 131 -11.55 -13.11 -16.58
N ALA A 132 -12.26 -12.05 -16.92
CA ALA A 132 -12.37 -10.88 -16.06
C ALA A 132 -12.96 -11.21 -14.68
N GLU A 133 -13.87 -12.18 -14.64
CA GLU A 133 -14.57 -12.63 -13.44
C GLU A 133 -13.75 -13.63 -12.61
N GLN A 134 -12.62 -14.13 -13.14
CA GLN A 134 -11.80 -15.11 -12.42
C GLN A 134 -11.38 -14.52 -11.06
N ARG A 135 -11.66 -15.26 -10.00
CA ARG A 135 -11.26 -14.92 -8.62
C ARG A 135 -9.74 -14.98 -8.54
N ALA A 136 -9.12 -13.87 -8.20
CA ALA A 136 -7.66 -13.73 -8.14
C ALA A 136 -7.13 -13.66 -6.72
N ALA A 137 -7.78 -12.87 -5.86
CA ALA A 137 -7.33 -12.70 -4.50
C ALA A 137 -8.49 -12.44 -3.53
N LEU A 138 -8.25 -12.78 -2.25
CA LEU A 138 -9.02 -12.33 -1.10
C LEU A 138 -8.13 -11.42 -0.26
N VAL A 139 -8.48 -10.14 -0.18
CA VAL A 139 -7.76 -9.16 0.63
C VAL A 139 -8.44 -9.04 1.98
N PHE A 140 -7.72 -9.34 3.05
CA PHE A 140 -8.29 -9.30 4.39
C PHE A 140 -8.04 -7.94 5.06
N THR A 141 -9.12 -7.38 5.62
CA THR A 141 -9.06 -6.16 6.45
C THR A 141 -9.36 -6.52 7.90
N SER A 142 -8.81 -5.74 8.84
CA SER A 142 -9.14 -5.88 10.25
C SER A 142 -10.60 -5.45 10.48
N GLY A 143 -11.50 -6.43 10.60
CA GLY A 143 -12.90 -6.16 10.94
C GLY A 143 -13.06 -5.48 12.30
N SER A 144 -14.12 -4.69 12.48
CA SER A 144 -14.48 -4.05 13.77
C SER A 144 -14.73 -5.07 14.90
N THR A 145 -15.03 -6.31 14.54
CA THR A 145 -15.27 -7.44 15.46
C THR A 145 -14.01 -8.23 15.82
N GLY A 146 -12.83 -7.80 15.34
CA GLY A 146 -11.56 -8.51 15.52
C GLY A 146 -11.36 -9.72 14.59
N ARG A 147 -12.38 -10.09 13.80
CA ARG A 147 -12.26 -11.13 12.77
C ARG A 147 -11.88 -10.50 11.42
N PRO A 148 -10.91 -11.08 10.69
CA PRO A 148 -10.55 -10.59 9.37
C PRO A 148 -11.72 -10.71 8.40
N MET A 149 -12.02 -9.63 7.67
CA MET A 149 -13.09 -9.61 6.66
C MET A 149 -12.46 -9.76 5.26
N PRO A 150 -12.85 -10.79 4.49
CA PRO A 150 -12.33 -11.01 3.15
C PRO A 150 -13.01 -10.10 2.13
N ASN A 151 -12.21 -9.45 1.29
CA ASN A 151 -12.65 -8.66 0.14
C ASN A 151 -12.18 -9.37 -1.14
N LEU A 152 -13.13 -9.93 -1.90
CA LEU A 152 -12.84 -10.63 -3.14
C LEU A 152 -12.38 -9.67 -4.22
N LYS A 153 -11.29 -10.01 -4.90
CA LYS A 153 -10.78 -9.33 -6.09
C LYS A 153 -10.78 -10.29 -7.27
N SER A 154 -11.44 -9.88 -8.37
CA SER A 154 -11.33 -10.58 -9.64
C SER A 154 -10.08 -10.13 -10.39
N TRP A 155 -9.59 -10.95 -11.32
CA TRP A 155 -8.47 -10.57 -12.18
C TRP A 155 -8.78 -9.31 -12.99
N GLY A 156 -10.00 -9.22 -13.52
CA GLY A 156 -10.45 -8.05 -14.29
C GLY A 156 -10.39 -6.76 -13.49
N ALA A 157 -10.86 -6.78 -12.23
CA ALA A 157 -10.80 -5.61 -11.35
C ALA A 157 -9.35 -5.20 -11.05
N MET A 158 -8.47 -6.17 -10.74
CA MET A 158 -7.06 -5.91 -10.45
C MET A 158 -6.31 -5.35 -11.68
N ALA A 159 -6.51 -5.94 -12.85
CA ALA A 159 -5.88 -5.48 -14.09
C ALA A 159 -6.41 -4.08 -14.52
N ALA A 160 -7.71 -3.85 -14.39
CA ALA A 160 -8.32 -2.55 -14.71
C ALA A 160 -7.81 -1.44 -13.79
N SER A 161 -7.72 -1.70 -12.47
CA SER A 161 -7.13 -0.76 -11.50
C SER A 161 -5.68 -0.40 -11.86
N ALA A 162 -4.84 -1.41 -12.16
CA ALA A 162 -3.45 -1.18 -12.53
C ALA A 162 -3.31 -0.38 -13.83
N ARG A 163 -4.17 -0.64 -14.82
CA ARG A 163 -4.18 0.11 -16.10
C ARG A 163 -4.65 1.55 -15.90
N ALA A 164 -5.71 1.75 -15.13
CA ALA A 164 -6.21 3.09 -14.81
C ALA A 164 -5.18 3.91 -14.02
N ALA A 165 -4.50 3.28 -13.05
CA ALA A 165 -3.40 3.91 -12.33
C ALA A 165 -2.24 4.27 -13.27
N GLY A 166 -1.82 3.35 -14.13
CA GLY A 166 -0.77 3.60 -15.11
C GLY A 166 -1.08 4.75 -16.06
N ALA A 167 -2.31 4.82 -16.58
CA ALA A 167 -2.76 5.91 -17.42
C ALA A 167 -2.73 7.26 -16.68
N ARG A 168 -3.26 7.30 -15.45
CA ARG A 168 -3.33 8.52 -14.62
C ARG A 168 -1.95 9.01 -14.18
N LEU A 169 -1.02 8.10 -13.92
CA LEU A 169 0.37 8.39 -13.55
C LEU A 169 1.26 8.70 -14.76
N GLY A 170 0.76 8.51 -15.99
CA GLY A 170 1.52 8.76 -17.20
C GLY A 170 2.69 7.79 -17.40
N VAL A 171 2.64 6.58 -16.83
CA VAL A 171 3.78 5.63 -16.89
C VAL A 171 4.08 5.12 -18.31
N ALA A 172 3.16 5.29 -19.26
CA ALA A 172 3.42 4.97 -20.66
C ALA A 172 4.62 5.76 -21.24
N ALA A 173 4.87 6.98 -20.74
CA ALA A 173 6.07 7.77 -21.09
C ALA A 173 7.35 7.21 -20.46
N LEU A 174 7.24 6.28 -19.50
CA LEU A 174 8.33 5.61 -18.79
C LEU A 174 8.39 4.12 -19.19
N SER A 175 8.09 3.79 -20.43
CA SER A 175 8.08 2.40 -20.92
C SER A 175 9.37 1.67 -20.57
N GLY A 176 9.25 0.45 -20.03
CA GLY A 176 10.37 -0.37 -19.58
C GLY A 176 11.04 0.13 -18.29
N ALA A 177 10.48 1.13 -17.59
CA ALA A 177 11.06 1.64 -16.35
C ALA A 177 11.25 0.54 -15.30
N ALA A 178 12.38 0.59 -14.60
CA ALA A 178 12.62 -0.23 -13.42
C ALA A 178 11.85 0.31 -12.21
N LEU A 179 11.07 -0.53 -11.53
CA LEU A 179 10.21 -0.16 -10.44
C LEU A 179 10.70 -0.75 -9.11
N LEU A 180 11.27 0.10 -8.24
CA LEU A 180 11.72 -0.28 -6.91
C LEU A 180 10.64 0.03 -5.88
N GLY A 181 10.26 -0.96 -5.06
CA GLY A 181 9.32 -0.77 -3.96
C GLY A 181 9.94 -0.99 -2.59
N THR A 182 9.76 -0.06 -1.65
CA THR A 182 10.09 -0.25 -0.23
C THR A 182 8.96 -0.91 0.54
N VAL A 183 7.79 -1.10 -0.10
CA VAL A 183 6.57 -1.64 0.50
C VAL A 183 6.43 -3.14 0.25
N PRO A 184 5.84 -3.89 1.20
CA PRO A 184 5.55 -5.30 1.02
C PRO A 184 4.52 -5.53 -0.10
N GLN A 185 4.81 -6.45 -0.99
CA GLN A 185 3.93 -6.84 -2.10
C GLN A 185 2.69 -7.65 -1.66
N GLN A 186 2.66 -8.15 -0.43
CA GLN A 186 1.52 -8.85 0.16
C GLN A 186 0.39 -7.89 0.59
N HIS A 187 0.67 -6.59 0.72
CA HIS A 187 -0.34 -5.59 1.01
C HIS A 187 -0.88 -4.96 -0.27
N MET A 188 -2.15 -4.55 -0.26
CA MET A 188 -2.84 -4.06 -1.45
C MET A 188 -2.07 -2.96 -2.18
N TYR A 189 -1.57 -1.93 -1.47
CA TYR A 189 -0.76 -0.88 -2.10
C TYR A 189 0.50 -1.44 -2.77
N GLY A 190 1.25 -2.32 -2.09
CA GLY A 190 2.45 -2.94 -2.65
C GLY A 190 2.12 -3.83 -3.85
N LEU A 191 1.06 -4.63 -3.78
CA LEU A 191 0.61 -5.48 -4.88
C LEU A 191 0.27 -4.63 -6.12
N GLU A 192 -0.61 -3.64 -5.96
CA GLU A 192 -1.07 -2.81 -7.08
C GLU A 192 0.05 -1.95 -7.67
N SER A 193 0.85 -1.29 -6.82
CA SER A 193 1.86 -0.32 -7.29
C SER A 193 3.19 -0.94 -7.68
N THR A 194 3.52 -2.19 -7.26
CA THR A 194 4.82 -2.80 -7.59
C THR A 194 4.72 -4.03 -8.46
N VAL A 195 3.67 -4.85 -8.32
CA VAL A 195 3.50 -6.08 -9.09
C VAL A 195 2.56 -5.84 -10.27
N LEU A 196 1.30 -5.48 -9.98
CA LEU A 196 0.30 -5.36 -11.03
C LEU A 196 0.59 -4.20 -11.99
N LEU A 197 1.06 -3.06 -11.48
CA LEU A 197 1.46 -1.93 -12.31
C LEU A 197 2.59 -2.35 -13.27
N ALA A 198 3.60 -3.06 -12.77
CA ALA A 198 4.69 -3.55 -13.61
C ALA A 198 4.19 -4.53 -14.67
N LEU A 199 3.44 -5.57 -14.27
CA LEU A 199 2.96 -6.59 -15.19
C LEU A 199 2.00 -6.03 -16.27
N GLN A 200 1.09 -5.09 -15.89
CA GLN A 200 0.06 -4.57 -16.79
C GLN A 200 0.51 -3.38 -17.65
N GLN A 201 1.61 -2.70 -17.28
CA GLN A 201 2.09 -1.51 -17.98
C GLN A 201 3.44 -1.70 -18.69
N GLY A 202 3.93 -2.93 -18.78
CA GLY A 202 5.21 -3.22 -19.42
C GLY A 202 6.42 -2.60 -18.70
N LEU A 203 6.36 -2.50 -17.36
CA LEU A 203 7.47 -2.05 -16.52
C LEU A 203 8.22 -3.24 -15.93
N ALA A 204 9.45 -3.02 -15.45
CA ALA A 204 10.27 -4.04 -14.85
C ALA A 204 10.27 -3.93 -13.31
N LEU A 205 9.67 -4.89 -12.59
CA LEU A 205 9.70 -4.90 -11.13
C LEU A 205 11.10 -5.24 -10.60
N CYS A 206 11.50 -4.62 -9.49
CA CYS A 206 12.70 -5.01 -8.75
C CYS A 206 12.36 -6.09 -7.73
N ALA A 207 13.08 -7.21 -7.75
CA ALA A 207 12.83 -8.35 -6.86
C ALA A 207 13.08 -8.02 -5.38
N GLY A 208 14.10 -7.20 -5.10
CA GLY A 208 14.46 -6.79 -3.74
C GLY A 208 13.44 -5.82 -3.12
N ARG A 209 13.42 -5.85 -1.79
CA ARG A 209 12.66 -4.90 -0.96
C ARG A 209 13.58 -4.25 0.06
N PRO A 210 14.38 -3.24 -0.35
CA PRO A 210 15.24 -2.53 0.57
C PRO A 210 14.41 -1.74 1.60
N PHE A 211 14.89 -1.68 2.82
CA PHE A 211 14.21 -1.02 3.94
C PHE A 211 14.97 0.20 4.45
N TYR A 212 16.30 0.08 4.63
CA TYR A 212 17.13 1.18 5.13
C TYR A 212 17.48 2.17 4.02
N PRO A 213 17.65 3.48 4.34
CA PRO A 213 17.96 4.50 3.34
C PRO A 213 19.16 4.17 2.45
N ALA A 214 20.25 3.66 3.01
CA ALA A 214 21.43 3.28 2.25
C ALA A 214 21.15 2.17 1.24
N ASP A 215 20.37 1.14 1.64
CA ASP A 215 20.00 0.03 0.77
C ASP A 215 19.06 0.46 -0.35
N VAL A 216 18.14 1.39 -0.06
CA VAL A 216 17.24 1.98 -1.08
C VAL A 216 18.05 2.76 -2.11
N CYS A 217 18.99 3.60 -1.65
CA CYS A 217 19.87 4.36 -2.56
C CYS A 217 20.72 3.42 -3.42
N ALA A 218 21.39 2.44 -2.81
CA ALA A 218 22.20 1.46 -3.54
C ALA A 218 21.38 0.67 -4.57
N ALA A 219 20.17 0.23 -4.19
CA ALA A 219 19.28 -0.49 -5.11
C ALA A 219 18.83 0.40 -6.27
N LEU A 220 18.50 1.69 -6.02
CA LEU A 220 18.17 2.64 -7.09
C LEU A 220 19.36 2.89 -8.02
N GLU A 221 20.57 3.02 -7.50
CA GLU A 221 21.78 3.25 -8.31
C GLU A 221 22.08 2.08 -9.23
N ALA A 222 21.82 0.85 -8.77
CA ALA A 222 22.03 -0.37 -9.54
C ALA A 222 21.01 -0.57 -10.67
N LEU A 223 19.87 0.15 -10.66
CA LEU A 223 18.83 0.01 -11.67
C LEU A 223 19.06 0.98 -12.84
N PRO A 224 18.74 0.57 -14.08
CA PRO A 224 18.75 1.47 -15.23
C PRO A 224 17.67 2.54 -15.13
N ARG A 225 17.83 3.63 -15.86
CA ARG A 225 16.77 4.61 -16.07
C ARG A 225 15.99 4.28 -17.36
N PRO A 226 14.70 4.62 -17.43
CA PRO A 226 13.92 5.30 -16.40
C PRO A 226 13.66 4.37 -15.20
N ARG A 227 13.48 4.96 -14.00
CA ARG A 227 13.21 4.20 -12.77
C ARG A 227 12.22 4.91 -11.85
N ILE A 228 11.35 4.13 -11.22
CA ILE A 228 10.25 4.60 -10.37
C ILE A 228 10.49 4.10 -8.95
N LEU A 229 10.35 4.99 -7.96
CA LEU A 229 10.36 4.63 -6.54
C LEU A 229 8.92 4.56 -6.00
N VAL A 230 8.53 3.40 -5.47
CA VAL A 230 7.26 3.20 -4.76
C VAL A 230 7.54 3.10 -3.27
N THR A 231 7.03 4.06 -2.48
CA THR A 231 7.41 4.21 -1.08
C THR A 231 6.24 4.70 -0.21
N THR A 232 6.52 5.01 1.06
CA THR A 232 5.57 5.56 2.03
C THR A 232 6.11 6.84 2.63
N PRO A 233 5.27 7.71 3.24
CA PRO A 233 5.74 8.95 3.86
C PRO A 233 6.80 8.74 4.94
N ILE A 234 6.76 7.60 5.66
CA ILE A 234 7.77 7.31 6.69
C ILE A 234 9.12 6.93 6.08
N HIS A 235 9.15 6.07 5.06
CA HIS A 235 10.39 5.74 4.36
C HIS A 235 10.96 6.96 3.65
N LEU A 236 10.08 7.80 3.08
CA LEU A 236 10.49 9.02 2.41
C LEU A 236 11.16 10.01 3.38
N ARG A 237 10.59 10.21 4.59
CA ARG A 237 11.24 11.00 5.65
C ARG A 237 12.60 10.45 6.01
N ALA A 238 12.72 9.14 6.22
CA ALA A 238 13.99 8.51 6.56
C ALA A 238 15.04 8.72 5.46
N LEU A 239 14.67 8.53 4.19
CA LEU A 239 15.54 8.78 3.03
C LEU A 239 16.03 10.23 2.93
N LEU A 240 15.15 11.19 3.29
CA LEU A 240 15.48 12.62 3.19
C LEU A 240 16.16 13.16 4.45
N ALA A 241 15.98 12.53 5.61
CA ALA A 241 16.61 12.95 6.87
C ALA A 241 18.12 12.66 6.92
N ASP A 242 18.61 11.67 6.19
CA ASP A 242 20.00 11.22 6.20
C ASP A 242 20.99 12.27 5.59
N GLY A 243 20.46 13.35 4.98
CA GLY A 243 21.28 14.42 4.40
C GLY A 243 22.14 14.01 3.20
N GLY A 244 22.28 12.72 2.93
CA GLY A 244 23.04 12.14 1.83
C GLY A 244 22.41 12.46 0.46
N ARG A 245 23.19 12.23 -0.60
CA ARG A 245 22.70 12.31 -1.97
C ARG A 245 21.74 11.15 -2.24
N VAL A 246 20.52 11.45 -2.69
CA VAL A 246 19.58 10.43 -3.18
C VAL A 246 19.73 10.30 -4.70
N PRO A 247 19.63 9.07 -5.24
CA PRO A 247 19.71 8.84 -6.68
C PRO A 247 18.53 9.48 -7.41
N VAL A 248 18.77 10.07 -8.58
CA VAL A 248 17.70 10.61 -9.44
C VAL A 248 16.78 9.47 -9.87
N VAL A 249 15.47 9.70 -9.78
CA VAL A 249 14.44 8.81 -10.32
C VAL A 249 13.60 9.55 -11.37
N ASP A 250 12.65 8.88 -12.01
CA ASP A 250 11.80 9.50 -13.04
C ASP A 250 10.36 9.72 -12.52
N ALA A 251 9.97 9.02 -11.46
CA ALA A 251 8.77 9.27 -10.68
C ALA A 251 8.88 8.70 -9.26
N VAL A 252 8.15 9.30 -8.31
CA VAL A 252 7.96 8.77 -6.95
C VAL A 252 6.46 8.53 -6.72
N LEU A 253 6.09 7.33 -6.28
CA LEU A 253 4.73 6.98 -5.86
C LEU A 253 4.71 6.81 -4.34
N CYS A 254 3.78 7.48 -3.68
CA CYS A 254 3.68 7.48 -2.22
C CYS A 254 2.24 7.25 -1.77
N ALA A 255 2.02 6.40 -0.76
CA ALA A 255 0.71 6.14 -0.18
C ALA A 255 0.80 5.66 1.27
N THR A 256 -0.30 5.18 1.79
CA THR A 256 -0.52 4.53 3.11
C THR A 256 -0.75 5.46 4.29
N ALA A 257 -0.29 6.70 4.23
CA ALA A 257 -0.51 7.72 5.25
C ALA A 257 -0.51 9.11 4.58
N PRO A 258 -1.11 10.14 5.22
CA PRO A 258 -1.11 11.50 4.68
C PRO A 258 0.31 12.01 4.43
N LEU A 259 0.53 12.62 3.26
CA LEU A 259 1.79 13.19 2.86
C LEU A 259 1.76 14.72 3.00
N ALA A 260 2.63 15.26 3.86
CA ALA A 260 2.76 16.72 4.01
C ALA A 260 3.32 17.36 2.72
N PRO A 261 2.74 18.47 2.23
CA PRO A 261 3.23 19.13 1.02
C PRO A 261 4.70 19.57 1.09
N ALA A 262 5.20 19.90 2.28
CA ALA A 262 6.61 20.25 2.49
C ALA A 262 7.52 19.04 2.22
N LEU A 263 7.14 17.84 2.73
CA LEU A 263 7.89 16.61 2.48
C LEU A 263 7.85 16.21 0.99
N ALA A 264 6.71 16.43 0.33
CA ALA A 264 6.60 16.19 -1.10
C ALA A 264 7.52 17.11 -1.92
N ARG A 265 7.56 18.41 -1.59
CA ARG A 265 8.48 19.39 -2.24
C ARG A 265 9.95 19.01 -2.06
N ASP A 266 10.35 18.66 -0.83
CA ASP A 266 11.72 18.24 -0.55
C ASP A 266 12.07 16.95 -1.34
N ALA A 267 11.16 15.98 -1.39
CA ALA A 267 11.32 14.76 -2.18
C ALA A 267 11.50 15.07 -3.68
N GLU A 268 10.62 15.89 -4.28
CA GLU A 268 10.73 16.23 -5.69
C GLU A 268 12.04 16.95 -6.01
N ALA A 269 12.46 17.88 -5.15
CA ALA A 269 13.71 18.60 -5.32
C ALA A 269 14.93 17.65 -5.27
N ARG A 270 14.94 16.71 -4.33
CA ARG A 270 16.10 15.83 -4.11
C ARG A 270 16.16 14.65 -5.08
N PHE A 271 15.03 14.03 -5.42
CA PHE A 271 14.95 12.97 -6.41
C PHE A 271 14.95 13.45 -7.86
N GLY A 272 14.68 14.76 -8.09
CA GLY A 272 14.57 15.34 -9.42
C GLY A 272 13.39 14.84 -10.22
N ALA A 273 12.29 14.45 -9.56
CA ALA A 273 11.16 13.77 -10.19
C ALA A 273 9.82 14.18 -9.57
N PRO A 274 8.71 14.13 -10.32
CA PRO A 274 7.38 14.33 -9.76
C PRO A 274 7.02 13.26 -8.75
N LEU A 275 6.34 13.68 -7.66
CA LEU A 275 5.81 12.79 -6.65
C LEU A 275 4.29 12.75 -6.72
N HIS A 276 3.75 11.56 -6.89
CA HIS A 276 2.32 11.28 -6.90
C HIS A 276 1.90 10.59 -5.60
N GLU A 277 0.92 11.16 -4.92
CA GLU A 277 0.28 10.52 -3.78
C GLU A 277 -0.94 9.73 -4.26
N ILE A 278 -1.07 8.47 -3.80
CA ILE A 278 -2.14 7.55 -4.17
C ILE A 278 -3.09 7.41 -2.99
N TYR A 279 -4.38 7.57 -3.24
CA TYR A 279 -5.48 7.30 -2.32
C TYR A 279 -6.19 6.01 -2.72
N GLY A 280 -6.52 5.20 -1.71
CA GLY A 280 -7.27 3.97 -1.89
C GLY A 280 -7.53 3.24 -0.58
N CYS A 281 -8.30 2.17 -0.65
CA CYS A 281 -8.59 1.27 0.48
C CYS A 281 -8.54 -0.18 0.02
N SER A 282 -8.51 -1.11 0.96
CA SER A 282 -8.45 -2.54 0.63
C SER A 282 -9.69 -3.02 -0.12
N GLU A 283 -10.84 -2.42 0.15
CA GLU A 283 -12.13 -2.74 -0.43
C GLU A 283 -12.22 -2.31 -1.91
N ALA A 284 -11.77 -1.10 -2.24
CA ALA A 284 -11.83 -0.54 -3.60
C ALA A 284 -10.52 -0.68 -4.40
N GLY A 285 -9.37 -0.85 -3.72
CA GLY A 285 -8.04 -0.73 -4.33
C GLY A 285 -7.62 0.74 -4.46
N GLN A 286 -6.77 1.04 -5.45
CA GLN A 286 -6.41 2.43 -5.76
C GLN A 286 -7.59 3.15 -6.39
N VAL A 287 -7.93 4.33 -5.89
CA VAL A 287 -9.11 5.10 -6.29
C VAL A 287 -8.74 6.42 -6.95
N ALA A 288 -7.76 7.13 -6.41
CA ALA A 288 -7.41 8.48 -6.86
C ALA A 288 -5.92 8.79 -6.66
N VAL A 289 -5.46 9.80 -7.37
CA VAL A 289 -4.11 10.33 -7.24
C VAL A 289 -4.15 11.85 -7.13
N ARG A 290 -3.09 12.43 -6.54
CA ARG A 290 -2.78 13.86 -6.61
C ARG A 290 -1.27 14.07 -6.65
N ARG A 291 -0.85 15.28 -7.01
CA ARG A 291 0.52 15.76 -6.83
C ARG A 291 0.49 16.84 -5.72
N PRO A 292 0.93 16.51 -4.49
CA PRO A 292 0.73 17.39 -3.31
C PRO A 292 1.41 18.73 -3.41
N VAL A 293 2.42 18.90 -4.26
CA VAL A 293 3.09 20.17 -4.50
C VAL A 293 2.25 21.13 -5.35
N GLU A 294 1.30 20.61 -6.13
CA GLU A 294 0.47 21.38 -7.06
C GLU A 294 -0.93 21.61 -6.52
N THR A 295 -1.51 20.60 -5.82
CA THR A 295 -2.92 20.64 -5.44
C THR A 295 -3.25 19.78 -4.22
N GLU A 296 -4.26 20.20 -3.47
CA GLU A 296 -4.92 19.39 -2.44
C GLU A 296 -6.06 18.52 -3.00
N ILE A 297 -6.44 18.78 -4.25
CA ILE A 297 -7.55 18.08 -4.91
C ILE A 297 -7.08 16.73 -5.40
N TRP A 298 -7.79 15.68 -4.98
CA TRP A 298 -7.66 14.34 -5.50
C TRP A 298 -8.45 14.18 -6.78
N ARG A 299 -7.90 13.44 -7.72
CA ARG A 299 -8.55 13.08 -8.97
C ARG A 299 -8.66 11.58 -9.10
N CYS A 300 -9.86 11.08 -9.29
CA CYS A 300 -10.12 9.66 -9.45
C CYS A 300 -9.37 9.06 -10.64
N LEU A 301 -9.02 7.81 -10.54
CA LEU A 301 -8.52 7.01 -11.66
C LEU A 301 -9.61 6.90 -12.74
N ASP A 302 -9.20 6.68 -13.98
CA ASP A 302 -10.14 6.58 -15.09
C ASP A 302 -11.13 5.43 -14.88
N GLY A 303 -12.42 5.71 -15.06
CA GLY A 303 -13.49 4.76 -14.80
C GLY A 303 -13.96 4.68 -13.35
N PHE A 304 -13.35 5.42 -12.43
CA PHE A 304 -13.84 5.55 -11.05
C PHE A 304 -14.75 6.76 -10.92
N ARG A 305 -15.84 6.61 -10.17
CA ARG A 305 -16.82 7.67 -9.88
C ARG A 305 -17.17 7.65 -8.40
N LEU A 306 -17.43 8.84 -7.88
CA LEU A 306 -17.87 9.06 -6.51
C LEU A 306 -19.30 9.56 -6.50
N ARG A 307 -20.08 9.13 -5.54
CA ARG A 307 -21.38 9.72 -5.18
C ARG A 307 -21.48 9.83 -3.66
N GLN A 308 -22.33 10.72 -3.21
CA GLN A 308 -22.57 10.94 -1.78
C GLN A 308 -24.05 10.86 -1.48
N ASP A 309 -24.39 10.22 -0.36
CA ASP A 309 -25.76 10.14 0.17
C ASP A 309 -25.75 10.26 1.71
N GLY A 310 -26.90 9.97 2.35
CA GLY A 310 -27.04 10.05 3.81
C GLY A 310 -26.14 9.04 4.59
N GLU A 311 -25.63 8.00 3.95
CA GLU A 311 -24.75 7.00 4.57
C GLU A 311 -23.26 7.37 4.44
N GLY A 312 -22.90 8.17 3.43
CA GLY A 312 -21.51 8.60 3.23
C GLY A 312 -21.12 8.75 1.77
N THR A 313 -19.83 8.57 1.49
CA THR A 313 -19.27 8.62 0.14
C THR A 313 -19.04 7.21 -0.39
N TRP A 314 -19.60 6.94 -1.55
CA TRP A 314 -19.47 5.68 -2.28
C TRP A 314 -18.53 5.86 -3.46
N VAL A 315 -17.75 4.83 -3.75
CA VAL A 315 -16.94 4.75 -4.97
C VAL A 315 -17.35 3.55 -5.81
N THR A 316 -17.46 3.76 -7.11
CA THR A 316 -17.59 2.70 -8.14
C THR A 316 -16.41 2.75 -9.07
N GLY A 317 -15.96 1.61 -9.58
CA GLY A 317 -14.87 1.55 -10.57
C GLY A 317 -14.19 0.19 -10.62
N ALA A 318 -13.33 0.01 -11.62
CA ALA A 318 -12.50 -1.18 -11.86
C ALA A 318 -13.23 -2.53 -11.80
N GLY A 319 -14.55 -2.57 -12.08
CA GLY A 319 -15.34 -3.81 -12.00
C GLY A 319 -15.63 -4.27 -10.57
N ALA A 320 -15.26 -3.51 -9.55
CA ALA A 320 -15.79 -3.67 -8.20
C ALA A 320 -17.20 -3.07 -8.13
N GLY A 321 -18.07 -3.64 -7.31
CA GLY A 321 -19.35 -3.02 -6.98
C GLY A 321 -19.17 -1.67 -6.29
N GLU A 322 -20.26 -1.05 -5.84
CA GLU A 322 -20.17 0.15 -5.00
C GLU A 322 -19.52 -0.17 -3.66
N VAL A 323 -18.54 0.64 -3.26
CA VAL A 323 -17.82 0.53 -1.99
C VAL A 323 -18.03 1.80 -1.18
N LEU A 324 -18.53 1.67 0.05
CA LEU A 324 -18.63 2.77 1.00
C LEU A 324 -17.26 3.10 1.56
N LEU A 325 -16.78 4.32 1.30
CA LEU A 325 -15.53 4.82 1.82
C LEU A 325 -15.66 5.20 3.30
N GLN A 326 -14.67 4.81 4.09
CA GLN A 326 -14.61 5.14 5.52
C GLN A 326 -13.98 6.52 5.78
N ASP A 327 -13.71 7.26 4.73
CA ASP A 327 -13.06 8.57 4.78
C ASP A 327 -14.11 9.68 4.59
N VAL A 328 -13.90 10.81 5.28
CA VAL A 328 -14.70 12.03 5.11
C VAL A 328 -14.18 12.77 3.90
N ILE A 329 -15.02 12.88 2.91
CA ILE A 329 -14.70 13.42 1.59
C ILE A 329 -15.60 14.61 1.28
N GLU A 330 -15.02 15.72 0.86
CA GLU A 330 -15.71 16.85 0.26
C GLU A 330 -15.69 16.70 -1.26
N LEU A 331 -16.81 16.33 -1.86
CA LEU A 331 -16.92 16.20 -3.31
C LEU A 331 -16.88 17.58 -3.98
N ILE A 332 -16.08 17.70 -5.04
CA ILE A 332 -16.11 18.83 -5.98
C ILE A 332 -17.01 18.45 -7.17
N ASP A 333 -16.85 17.22 -7.65
CA ASP A 333 -17.70 16.54 -8.63
C ASP A 333 -17.55 15.01 -8.45
N ASP A 334 -18.04 14.22 -9.41
CA ASP A 334 -18.00 12.76 -9.35
C ASP A 334 -16.61 12.14 -9.57
N GLU A 335 -15.60 12.94 -9.96
CA GLU A 335 -14.22 12.51 -10.15
C GLU A 335 -13.22 13.23 -9.26
N ARG A 336 -13.58 14.38 -8.66
CA ARG A 336 -12.65 15.23 -7.89
C ARG A 336 -13.15 15.49 -6.50
N PHE A 337 -12.24 15.46 -5.53
CA PHE A 337 -12.59 15.64 -4.13
C PHE A 337 -11.42 16.18 -3.29
N ARG A 338 -11.73 16.66 -2.08
CA ARG A 338 -10.79 16.89 -0.99
C ARG A 338 -10.98 15.85 0.10
N LEU A 339 -9.88 15.32 0.60
CA LEU A 339 -9.88 14.38 1.71
C LEU A 339 -9.81 15.15 3.03
N GLN A 340 -10.84 15.02 3.87
CA GLN A 340 -10.95 15.72 5.15
C GLN A 340 -10.49 14.86 6.35
N GLY A 341 -10.36 13.54 6.18
CA GLY A 341 -9.95 12.59 7.22
C GLY A 341 -10.80 11.33 7.23
N ARG A 342 -10.81 10.61 8.34
CA ARG A 342 -11.62 9.39 8.50
C ARG A 342 -12.83 9.62 9.36
N THR A 343 -13.95 8.99 9.05
CA THR A 343 -15.20 9.05 9.84
C THR A 343 -14.94 8.58 11.28
N ALA A 344 -14.18 7.51 11.45
CA ALA A 344 -13.82 6.96 12.75
C ALA A 344 -12.79 7.80 13.55
N ASP A 345 -12.18 8.79 12.91
CA ASP A 345 -11.18 9.70 13.50
C ASP A 345 -11.77 11.09 13.74
N LEU A 346 -13.08 11.27 13.51
CA LEU A 346 -13.76 12.54 13.82
C LEU A 346 -13.86 12.72 15.33
N VAL A 347 -13.47 13.90 15.78
CA VAL A 347 -13.60 14.33 17.17
C VAL A 347 -14.45 15.59 17.26
N ASN A 348 -15.34 15.61 18.26
CA ASN A 348 -16.16 16.77 18.58
C ASN A 348 -15.79 17.26 19.99
N ILE A 349 -15.20 18.44 20.08
CA ILE A 349 -14.76 19.03 21.34
C ILE A 349 -15.34 20.44 21.47
N ALA A 350 -16.09 20.66 22.53
CA ALA A 350 -16.75 21.97 22.79
C ALA A 350 -17.62 22.44 21.60
N GLY A 351 -18.32 21.52 20.91
CA GLY A 351 -19.16 21.84 19.76
C GLY A 351 -18.40 22.08 18.45
N LYS A 352 -17.08 21.96 18.45
CA LYS A 352 -16.25 22.08 17.25
C LYS A 352 -15.85 20.70 16.75
N ARG A 353 -15.98 20.47 15.44
CA ARG A 353 -15.70 19.19 14.79
C ARG A 353 -14.44 19.27 13.94
N THR A 354 -13.56 18.28 14.10
CA THR A 354 -12.36 18.09 13.26
C THR A 354 -12.04 16.61 13.15
N SER A 355 -11.01 16.24 12.38
CA SER A 355 -10.51 14.87 12.33
C SER A 355 -9.11 14.75 12.97
N LEU A 356 -8.82 13.60 13.59
CA LEU A 356 -7.47 13.31 14.08
C LEU A 356 -6.44 13.38 12.95
N ALA A 357 -6.81 12.99 11.73
CA ALA A 357 -5.94 13.10 10.56
C ALA A 357 -5.54 14.55 10.26
N HIS A 358 -6.49 15.50 10.35
CA HIS A 358 -6.22 16.93 10.20
C HIS A 358 -5.27 17.44 11.28
N LEU A 359 -5.51 17.07 12.53
CA LEU A 359 -4.65 17.44 13.65
C LEU A 359 -3.23 16.84 13.52
N ASN A 360 -3.13 15.57 13.11
CA ASN A 360 -1.85 14.90 12.85
C ASN A 360 -1.06 15.59 11.74
N HIS A 361 -1.76 16.01 10.68
CA HIS A 361 -1.14 16.78 9.59
C HIS A 361 -0.48 18.05 10.11
N HIS A 362 -1.18 18.84 10.93
CA HIS A 362 -0.62 20.07 11.49
C HIS A 362 0.51 19.81 12.48
N LEU A 363 0.43 18.75 13.29
CA LEU A 363 1.50 18.35 14.21
C LEU A 363 2.78 17.96 13.45
N THR A 364 2.65 17.11 12.44
CA THR A 364 3.80 16.64 11.65
C THR A 364 4.35 17.67 10.66
N ALA A 365 3.61 18.75 10.39
CA ALA A 365 4.08 19.88 9.60
C ALA A 365 4.93 20.90 10.40
N ILE A 366 5.10 20.72 11.72
CA ILE A 366 5.99 21.56 12.53
C ILE A 366 7.43 21.16 12.24
N ALA A 367 8.27 22.14 11.89
CA ALA A 367 9.70 21.91 11.68
C ALA A 367 10.35 21.33 12.96
N GLY A 368 11.10 20.24 12.83
CA GLY A 368 11.70 19.51 13.94
C GLY A 368 10.84 18.39 14.54
N VAL A 369 9.58 18.24 14.11
CA VAL A 369 8.76 17.07 14.44
C VAL A 369 9.03 15.96 13.42
N ALA A 370 9.66 14.88 13.87
CA ALA A 370 9.96 13.72 13.05
C ALA A 370 8.72 12.82 12.84
N ASP A 371 7.90 12.65 13.87
CA ASP A 371 6.63 11.90 13.81
C ASP A 371 5.67 12.39 14.89
N GLY A 372 4.35 12.17 14.72
CA GLY A 372 3.37 12.60 15.70
C GLY A 372 1.97 12.06 15.43
N VAL A 373 1.20 11.88 16.52
CA VAL A 373 -0.17 11.39 16.45
C VAL A 373 -1.01 11.98 17.59
N PHE A 374 -2.21 12.45 17.26
CA PHE A 374 -3.25 12.75 18.23
C PHE A 374 -4.06 11.50 18.56
N VAL A 375 -4.44 11.37 19.82
CA VAL A 375 -5.26 10.27 20.33
C VAL A 375 -6.46 10.86 21.06
N ALA A 376 -7.65 10.39 20.68
CA ALA A 376 -8.85 10.64 21.46
C ALA A 376 -8.88 9.66 22.62
N PRO A 377 -9.23 10.08 23.85
CA PRO A 377 -9.45 9.16 24.96
C PRO A 377 -10.61 8.23 24.63
N GLU A 378 -10.55 6.99 25.10
CA GLU A 378 -11.72 6.11 25.13
C GLU A 378 -12.75 6.75 26.08
N GLU A 379 -14.04 6.69 25.70
CA GLU A 379 -15.14 7.31 26.43
C GLU A 379 -15.10 6.98 27.92
N ALA A 380 -14.53 7.88 28.70
CA ALA A 380 -14.81 7.94 30.14
C ALA A 380 -15.95 8.94 30.27
N GLY A 381 -17.08 8.52 30.79
CA GLY A 381 -18.28 9.32 30.98
C GLY A 381 -18.05 10.58 31.81
N GLY A 382 -17.56 11.63 31.18
CA GLY A 382 -17.25 12.91 31.79
C GLY A 382 -17.25 14.02 30.75
N ASP A 383 -17.73 15.19 31.13
CA ASP A 383 -18.12 16.35 30.31
C ASP A 383 -17.02 17.05 29.49
N VAL A 384 -15.77 16.63 29.53
CA VAL A 384 -14.69 17.28 28.76
C VAL A 384 -13.73 16.26 28.16
N THR A 385 -13.96 15.91 26.90
CA THR A 385 -13.00 15.10 26.12
C THR A 385 -11.79 15.96 25.75
N ARG A 386 -10.59 15.57 26.22
CA ARG A 386 -9.33 16.23 25.84
C ARG A 386 -8.49 15.28 25.00
N LEU A 387 -7.92 15.79 23.92
CA LEU A 387 -7.02 15.02 23.09
C LEU A 387 -5.64 14.92 23.77
N ALA A 388 -5.04 13.74 23.71
CA ALA A 388 -3.62 13.57 23.96
C ALA A 388 -2.86 13.60 22.61
N ALA A 389 -1.57 13.89 22.65
CA ALA A 389 -0.72 13.66 21.48
C ALA A 389 0.61 13.04 21.90
N PHE A 390 1.13 12.14 21.06
CA PHE A 390 2.46 11.57 21.15
C PHE A 390 3.31 12.13 20.03
N VAL A 391 4.53 12.58 20.36
CA VAL A 391 5.40 13.24 19.41
C VAL A 391 6.84 12.73 19.49
N VAL A 392 7.46 12.54 18.34
CA VAL A 392 8.90 12.32 18.17
C VAL A 392 9.49 13.64 17.66
N ALA A 393 10.10 14.41 18.52
CA ALA A 393 10.62 15.74 18.21
C ALA A 393 11.93 16.01 18.96
N PRO A 394 13.05 15.41 18.53
CA PRO A 394 14.35 15.66 19.14
C PRO A 394 14.71 17.16 19.03
N GLY A 395 14.94 17.80 20.17
CA GLY A 395 15.35 19.22 20.21
C GLY A 395 14.20 20.24 20.27
N LEU A 396 12.93 19.82 20.34
CA LEU A 396 11.79 20.69 20.62
C LEU A 396 11.24 20.41 22.02
N ASP A 397 10.73 21.45 22.67
CA ASP A 397 9.97 21.34 23.90
C ASP A 397 8.45 21.47 23.67
N ALA A 398 7.67 21.20 24.70
CA ALA A 398 6.22 21.27 24.65
C ALA A 398 5.71 22.68 24.32
N ALA A 399 6.39 23.73 24.79
CA ALA A 399 5.99 25.13 24.59
C ALA A 399 6.12 25.50 23.10
N ALA A 400 7.21 25.09 22.45
CA ALA A 400 7.44 25.33 21.01
C ALA A 400 6.39 24.62 20.16
N ILE A 401 6.08 23.33 20.44
CA ILE A 401 5.08 22.57 19.69
C ILE A 401 3.68 23.15 19.90
N LEU A 402 3.27 23.40 21.14
CA LEU A 402 1.96 23.99 21.43
C LEU A 402 1.83 25.41 20.87
N GLY A 403 2.91 26.20 20.89
CA GLY A 403 2.95 27.51 20.25
C GLY A 403 2.71 27.44 18.76
N ALA A 404 3.38 26.52 18.07
CA ALA A 404 3.20 26.29 16.64
C ALA A 404 1.80 25.74 16.29
N LEU A 405 1.24 24.86 17.13
CA LEU A 405 -0.13 24.34 16.95
C LEU A 405 -1.19 25.45 17.11
N ARG A 406 -1.05 26.36 18.08
CA ARG A 406 -1.99 27.47 18.28
C ARG A 406 -2.15 28.37 17.04
N GLN A 407 -1.16 28.40 16.17
CA GLN A 407 -1.21 29.17 14.92
C GLN A 407 -1.90 28.40 13.78
N ARG A 408 -2.22 27.10 13.97
CA ARG A 408 -2.65 26.21 12.89
C ARG A 408 -3.98 25.50 13.15
N ILE A 409 -4.32 25.28 14.44
CA ILE A 409 -5.54 24.59 14.84
C ILE A 409 -6.27 25.39 15.92
N ASP A 410 -7.57 25.14 16.04
CA ASP A 410 -8.38 25.77 17.09
C ASP A 410 -7.90 25.34 18.49
N ALA A 411 -7.97 26.25 19.43
CA ALA A 411 -7.51 26.05 20.81
C ALA A 411 -8.21 24.88 21.52
N ALA A 412 -9.45 24.55 21.14
CA ALA A 412 -10.19 23.42 21.67
C ALA A 412 -9.52 22.07 21.39
N PHE A 413 -8.75 21.97 20.32
CA PHE A 413 -8.08 20.74 19.89
C PHE A 413 -6.61 20.66 20.33
N LEU A 414 -6.10 21.63 21.07
CA LEU A 414 -4.72 21.56 21.59
C LEU A 414 -4.57 20.34 22.52
N PRO A 415 -3.49 19.54 22.32
CA PRO A 415 -3.33 18.31 23.08
C PRO A 415 -3.02 18.61 24.54
N ARG A 416 -3.65 17.85 25.42
CA ARG A 416 -3.43 17.84 26.88
C ARG A 416 -3.72 16.45 27.42
N PRO A 417 -2.71 15.62 27.63
CA PRO A 417 -1.25 15.88 27.61
C PRO A 417 -0.60 15.80 26.21
N LEU A 418 0.63 16.34 26.12
CA LEU A 418 1.56 16.15 25.01
C LEU A 418 2.73 15.28 25.50
N TYR A 419 2.88 14.07 24.97
CA TYR A 419 3.90 13.10 25.35
C TYR A 419 5.03 13.06 24.35
N PHE A 420 6.27 13.07 24.81
CA PHE A 420 7.46 12.86 23.99
C PHE A 420 7.83 11.38 24.01
N VAL A 421 8.02 10.80 22.84
CA VAL A 421 8.42 9.40 22.66
C VAL A 421 9.60 9.32 21.72
N THR A 422 10.39 8.25 21.83
CA THR A 422 11.54 8.02 20.94
C THR A 422 11.11 7.52 19.57
N ALA A 423 10.01 6.76 19.50
CA ALA A 423 9.40 6.27 18.27
C ALA A 423 7.92 5.98 18.49
N LEU A 424 7.13 6.04 17.41
CA LEU A 424 5.75 5.55 17.39
C LEU A 424 5.71 4.10 16.89
N PRO A 425 4.83 3.22 17.45
CA PRO A 425 4.76 1.80 17.09
C PRO A 425 4.05 1.58 15.74
N ARG A 426 4.75 1.91 14.65
CA ARG A 426 4.26 1.72 13.28
C ARG A 426 4.61 0.34 12.75
N ASN A 427 3.70 -0.25 11.96
CA ASN A 427 3.94 -1.51 11.27
C ASN A 427 4.86 -1.32 10.03
N ALA A 428 5.18 -2.42 9.35
CA ALA A 428 6.05 -2.42 8.16
C ALA A 428 5.53 -1.56 6.98
N THR A 429 4.24 -1.21 6.97
CA THR A 429 3.65 -0.30 5.98
C THR A 429 3.59 1.15 6.47
N GLY A 430 4.16 1.46 7.63
CA GLY A 430 4.11 2.78 8.25
C GLY A 430 2.77 3.12 8.90
N LYS A 431 1.81 2.19 8.95
CA LYS A 431 0.51 2.41 9.61
C LYS A 431 0.63 2.24 11.12
N LEU A 432 -0.09 3.08 11.84
CA LEU A 432 -0.23 3.03 13.28
C LEU A 432 -1.57 2.36 13.63
N SER A 433 -1.54 1.16 14.20
CA SER A 433 -2.77 0.45 14.56
C SER A 433 -3.41 1.07 15.80
N ARG A 434 -4.76 1.01 15.89
CA ARG A 434 -5.48 1.48 17.07
C ARG A 434 -5.05 0.72 18.34
N GLU A 435 -4.79 -0.57 18.22
CA GLU A 435 -4.33 -1.39 19.34
C GLU A 435 -2.95 -0.94 19.85
N ALA A 436 -2.00 -0.67 18.95
CA ALA A 436 -0.68 -0.16 19.32
C ALA A 436 -0.77 1.22 20.00
N LEU A 437 -1.67 2.10 19.50
CA LEU A 437 -1.93 3.40 20.13
C LEU A 437 -2.56 3.27 21.53
N ARG A 438 -3.51 2.33 21.70
CA ARG A 438 -4.12 2.06 23.01
C ARG A 438 -3.10 1.58 24.02
N ARG A 439 -2.22 0.65 23.64
CA ARG A 439 -1.14 0.18 24.49
C ARG A 439 -0.21 1.33 24.90
N LEU A 440 0.21 2.12 23.93
CA LEU A 440 1.06 3.29 24.19
C LEU A 440 0.37 4.29 25.12
N ALA A 441 -0.90 4.61 24.90
CA ALA A 441 -1.68 5.51 25.75
C ALA A 441 -1.83 4.96 27.18
N ALA A 442 -2.08 3.66 27.34
CA ALA A 442 -2.18 3.02 28.65
C ALA A 442 -0.84 3.04 29.42
N GLU A 443 0.29 2.82 28.77
CA GLU A 443 1.62 2.91 29.38
C GLU A 443 1.93 4.32 29.92
N PHE A 444 1.48 5.36 29.24
CA PHE A 444 1.72 6.75 29.66
C PHE A 444 0.66 7.28 30.64
N ALA A 445 -0.55 6.72 30.65
CA ALA A 445 -1.59 7.05 31.64
C ALA A 445 -1.30 6.45 33.02
N ALA A 446 -0.48 5.40 33.09
CA ALA A 446 -0.07 4.75 34.33
C ALA A 446 1.17 5.39 35.01
N ARG A 447 1.79 6.38 34.37
CA ARG A 447 2.94 7.17 34.86
C ARG A 447 2.48 8.50 35.46
#